data_dd12da083f2350c6b990764da51f8421
#
_entry.id   dd12da083f2350c6b990764da51f8421
#
_cell.length_a   1.000
_cell.length_b   1.000
_cell.length_c   1.000
_cell.angle_alpha   90.00
_cell.angle_beta   90.00
_cell.angle_gamma   90.00
#
_symmetry.space_group_name_H-M   'P 1'
#
loop_
_entity.id
_entity.type
_entity.pdbx_description
1 polymer ?
#
loop_
_entity_poly.entity_id
_entity_poly.type
_entity_poly.pdbx_seq_one_letter_code
_entity_poly.pdbx_strand_id
1 'polypeptide(L)'
;MGIMGSLWFLPEPGDFAVYTAGKIDYSIRNCNGKRQFPVDPQALKEKIVRFCLEAGADLVGIAPADRWRTDGRVPPEYHPAALWPPARSVIVLGVEMPLPIVETTPSIVHMELYRTANRKLDALAYDLTRMLNRLGQASFFFPRDGFSSLKALRDRPLAAFSHVMAAYYAGLGTIGASHCLLTPEFGPRVRFVSVFTAADLPPDEPLGEDLCIRCGACAECCPKNAITLREDRVVGDYDVQACLEMAEELTRRRCYPCGICTKVCPVGKDRKLYRQKGILKKYRKEAKALAADPDDPEYRSWTHIRRHGTP
;
A
#
# COMPACT_ATOMS: atom_id res chain seq x y z
N MET A 1 38.95 2.39 -15.67
CA MET A 1 38.55 3.79 -15.52
C MET A 1 37.11 3.73 -15.02
N GLY A 2 36.77 3.73 -13.81
CA GLY A 2 37.07 4.51 -12.63
C GLY A 2 36.01 5.58 -12.45
N ILE A 3 34.92 5.29 -11.72
CA ILE A 3 34.17 6.31 -10.99
C ILE A 3 33.76 5.70 -9.65
N MET A 4 34.39 6.23 -8.62
CA MET A 4 34.15 5.89 -7.21
C MET A 4 32.79 6.43 -6.77
N GLY A 5 31.99 5.55 -6.20
CA GLY A 5 30.78 5.91 -5.47
C GLY A 5 31.09 6.37 -4.06
N SER A 6 30.38 7.35 -3.60
CA SER A 6 30.43 7.86 -2.23
C SER A 6 29.78 6.84 -1.28
N LEU A 7 30.57 6.25 -0.39
CA LEU A 7 30.08 5.54 0.80
C LEU A 7 29.43 6.57 1.75
N TRP A 8 28.14 6.44 1.99
CA TRP A 8 27.50 7.07 3.13
C TRP A 8 27.67 6.15 4.35
N PHE A 9 28.46 6.59 5.30
CA PHE A 9 28.53 5.99 6.62
C PHE A 9 27.19 6.20 7.33
N LEU A 10 26.53 5.11 7.69
CA LEU A 10 25.44 5.15 8.67
C LEU A 10 26.09 5.16 10.06
N PRO A 11 25.65 6.04 10.97
CA PRO A 11 26.11 6.02 12.35
C PRO A 11 25.58 4.77 13.07
N GLU A 12 26.40 4.26 14.00
CA GLU A 12 26.10 3.13 14.88
C GLU A 12 24.81 3.38 15.68
N PRO A 13 24.06 2.33 16.10
CA PRO A 13 22.83 2.46 16.85
C PRO A 13 23.13 2.89 18.30
N GLY A 14 23.20 4.18 18.54
CA GLY A 14 23.47 4.76 19.87
C GLY A 14 23.22 6.27 19.95
N ASP A 15 23.30 6.99 18.84
CA ASP A 15 23.21 8.44 18.81
C ASP A 15 21.97 8.94 18.06
N PHE A 16 20.77 8.57 18.51
CA PHE A 16 19.62 9.40 18.25
C PHE A 16 19.65 10.56 19.23
N ALA A 17 20.33 11.65 18.85
CA ALA A 17 20.12 12.93 19.46
C ALA A 17 18.62 13.22 19.43
N VAL A 18 18.02 13.30 20.62
CA VAL A 18 16.67 13.84 20.78
C VAL A 18 16.75 15.28 20.28
N TYR A 19 16.31 15.51 19.05
CA TYR A 19 16.03 16.86 18.59
C TYR A 19 14.90 17.36 19.46
N THR A 20 15.26 18.09 20.53
CA THR A 20 14.31 18.93 21.22
C THR A 20 13.75 19.89 20.18
N ALA A 21 12.46 19.72 19.89
CA ALA A 21 11.70 20.54 18.98
C ALA A 21 11.74 22.00 19.49
N GLY A 22 12.71 22.75 19.00
CA GLY A 22 12.56 24.19 18.94
C GLY A 22 11.28 24.45 18.17
N LYS A 23 10.39 25.28 18.69
CA LYS A 23 9.14 25.68 18.02
C LYS A 23 9.51 26.22 16.62
N ILE A 24 9.49 25.37 15.60
CA ILE A 24 9.53 25.82 14.23
C ILE A 24 8.17 26.48 14.00
N ASP A 25 8.20 27.79 13.88
CA ASP A 25 7.01 28.56 13.49
C ASP A 25 6.69 28.23 12.03
N TYR A 26 5.72 27.34 11.83
CA TYR A 26 5.19 26.98 10.51
C TYR A 26 4.23 28.05 9.95
N SER A 27 4.21 29.27 10.49
CA SER A 27 3.53 30.40 9.85
C SER A 27 4.26 30.75 8.56
N ILE A 28 3.89 30.05 7.47
CA ILE A 28 4.53 30.20 6.18
C ILE A 28 4.10 31.52 5.55
N ARG A 29 5.03 32.47 5.48
CA ARG A 29 4.94 33.57 4.52
C ARG A 29 5.31 32.99 3.16
N ASN A 30 4.48 33.21 2.14
CA ASN A 30 4.87 32.88 0.76
C ASN A 30 6.16 33.60 0.39
N CYS A 31 6.87 33.15 -0.66
CA CYS A 31 8.12 33.72 -1.16
C CYS A 31 8.04 35.25 -1.42
N ASN A 32 6.83 35.82 -1.43
CA ASN A 32 6.56 37.26 -1.65
C ASN A 32 6.07 37.99 -0.38
N GLY A 33 6.17 37.38 0.80
CA GLY A 33 5.85 38.03 2.09
C GLY A 33 4.35 38.32 2.34
N LYS A 34 3.46 37.88 1.46
CA LYS A 34 2.00 38.11 1.60
C LYS A 34 1.38 37.09 2.54
N ARG A 35 0.51 37.55 3.46
CA ARG A 35 -0.34 36.66 4.28
C ARG A 35 -1.17 35.78 3.35
N GLN A 36 -1.10 34.48 3.55
CA GLN A 36 -1.95 33.55 2.84
C GLN A 36 -3.36 33.67 3.44
N PHE A 37 -4.35 33.94 2.59
CA PHE A 37 -5.76 33.87 3.01
C PHE A 37 -6.06 32.42 3.41
N PRO A 38 -6.93 32.19 4.42
CA PRO A 38 -7.37 30.86 4.76
C PRO A 38 -7.97 30.21 3.51
N VAL A 39 -7.37 29.13 3.05
CA VAL A 39 -7.92 28.33 1.94
C VAL A 39 -9.13 27.60 2.53
N ASP A 40 -10.28 27.72 1.88
CA ASP A 40 -11.46 26.92 2.25
C ASP A 40 -11.11 25.42 2.23
N PRO A 41 -11.26 24.70 3.35
CA PRO A 41 -10.88 23.29 3.44
C PRO A 41 -11.60 22.41 2.42
N GLN A 42 -12.87 22.69 2.13
CA GLN A 42 -13.65 21.93 1.17
C GLN A 42 -13.15 22.16 -0.27
N ALA A 43 -12.91 23.42 -0.65
CA ALA A 43 -12.34 23.75 -1.96
C ALA A 43 -10.92 23.18 -2.12
N LEU A 44 -10.13 23.11 -1.04
CA LEU A 44 -8.83 22.48 -1.06
C LEU A 44 -8.94 20.96 -1.27
N LYS A 45 -9.86 20.29 -0.56
CA LYS A 45 -10.14 18.85 -0.75
C LYS A 45 -10.50 18.56 -2.22
N GLU A 46 -11.43 19.30 -2.78
CA GLU A 46 -11.85 19.13 -4.17
C GLU A 46 -10.70 19.33 -5.17
N LYS A 47 -9.86 20.35 -4.93
CA LYS A 47 -8.65 20.57 -5.72
C LYS A 47 -7.66 19.41 -5.61
N ILE A 48 -7.44 18.86 -4.41
CA ILE A 48 -6.56 17.70 -4.18
C ILE A 48 -7.08 16.49 -4.95
N VAL A 49 -8.35 16.15 -4.77
CA VAL A 49 -8.97 14.99 -5.41
C VAL A 49 -8.86 15.09 -6.93
N ARG A 50 -9.27 16.22 -7.50
CA ARG A 50 -9.18 16.46 -8.95
C ARG A 50 -7.73 16.36 -9.45
N PHE A 51 -6.79 17.03 -8.78
CA PHE A 51 -5.38 16.99 -9.15
C PHE A 51 -4.82 15.57 -9.17
N CYS A 52 -5.13 14.75 -8.15
CA CYS A 52 -4.62 13.39 -8.06
C CYS A 52 -5.22 12.47 -9.11
N LEU A 53 -6.55 12.59 -9.38
CA LEU A 53 -7.21 11.80 -10.42
C LEU A 53 -6.70 12.17 -11.82
N GLU A 54 -6.58 13.48 -12.13
CA GLU A 54 -6.01 13.95 -13.40
C GLU A 54 -4.54 13.52 -13.58
N ALA A 55 -3.76 13.44 -12.48
CA ALA A 55 -2.40 12.93 -12.50
C ALA A 55 -2.34 11.38 -12.63
N GLY A 56 -3.49 10.70 -12.56
CA GLY A 56 -3.66 9.25 -12.77
C GLY A 56 -3.55 8.41 -11.51
N ALA A 57 -4.01 8.92 -10.37
CA ALA A 57 -4.45 8.10 -9.26
C ALA A 57 -5.79 7.47 -9.61
N ASP A 58 -6.03 6.23 -9.20
CA ASP A 58 -7.32 5.55 -9.38
C ASP A 58 -8.24 5.75 -8.17
N LEU A 59 -7.64 5.94 -7.00
CA LEU A 59 -8.34 6.15 -5.73
C LEU A 59 -7.68 7.29 -4.95
N VAL A 60 -8.51 8.11 -4.31
CA VAL A 60 -8.09 9.17 -3.39
C VAL A 60 -9.01 9.14 -2.18
N GLY A 61 -8.44 9.16 -0.98
CA GLY A 61 -9.18 9.23 0.26
C GLY A 61 -8.45 10.06 1.31
N ILE A 62 -9.18 10.64 2.25
CA ILE A 62 -8.64 11.53 3.28
C ILE A 62 -9.09 11.06 4.66
N ALA A 63 -8.13 10.82 5.55
CA ALA A 63 -8.37 10.52 6.94
C ALA A 63 -7.87 11.66 7.84
N PRO A 64 -8.60 12.02 8.92
CA PRO A 64 -8.08 12.94 9.93
C PRO A 64 -7.00 12.23 10.74
N ALA A 65 -5.93 12.94 11.11
CA ALA A 65 -4.77 12.33 11.79
C ALA A 65 -5.08 11.75 13.18
N ASP A 66 -6.16 12.15 13.82
CA ASP A 66 -6.60 11.67 15.14
C ASP A 66 -7.39 10.36 15.08
N ARG A 67 -7.88 9.94 13.89
CA ARG A 67 -8.62 8.68 13.71
C ARG A 67 -7.81 7.45 14.12
N TRP A 68 -6.47 7.51 14.08
CA TRP A 68 -5.59 6.44 14.58
C TRP A 68 -5.71 6.17 16.08
N ARG A 69 -6.30 7.09 16.85
CA ARG A 69 -6.50 6.92 18.30
C ARG A 69 -7.73 6.08 18.65
N THR A 70 -8.58 5.76 17.66
CA THR A 70 -9.93 5.27 17.94
C THR A 70 -10.02 3.76 18.14
N ASP A 71 -9.09 2.94 17.62
CA ASP A 71 -9.29 1.49 17.60
C ASP A 71 -8.12 0.63 18.13
N GLY A 72 -7.01 1.23 18.50
CA GLY A 72 -5.86 0.52 19.11
C GLY A 72 -5.11 -0.44 18.20
N ARG A 73 -5.47 -0.56 16.91
CA ARG A 73 -4.80 -1.47 15.97
C ARG A 73 -3.39 -1.05 15.58
N VAL A 74 -3.10 0.25 15.69
CA VAL A 74 -1.78 0.82 15.39
C VAL A 74 -1.20 1.35 16.69
N PRO A 75 0.02 0.94 17.10
CA PRO A 75 0.67 1.46 18.29
C PRO A 75 0.82 2.99 18.21
N PRO A 76 0.69 3.71 19.37
CA PRO A 76 0.66 5.18 19.40
C PRO A 76 1.86 5.87 18.75
N GLU A 77 3.04 5.27 18.83
CA GLU A 77 4.28 5.79 18.24
C GLU A 77 4.27 5.83 16.69
N TYR A 78 3.33 5.08 16.05
CA TYR A 78 3.12 5.07 14.60
C TYR A 78 1.91 5.91 14.16
N HIS A 79 1.28 6.65 15.08
CA HIS A 79 0.21 7.56 14.71
C HIS A 79 0.74 8.77 13.95
N PRO A 80 -0.01 9.33 12.99
CA PRO A 80 0.44 10.46 12.18
C PRO A 80 0.98 11.63 12.99
N ALA A 81 0.30 12.01 14.08
CA ALA A 81 0.73 13.11 14.93
C ALA A 81 1.98 12.81 15.79
N ALA A 82 2.27 11.51 16.06
CA ALA A 82 3.50 11.10 16.73
C ALA A 82 4.68 11.10 15.76
N LEU A 83 4.45 10.65 14.52
CA LEU A 83 5.46 10.64 13.46
C LEU A 83 5.79 12.06 12.99
N TRP A 84 4.79 12.91 12.89
CA TRP A 84 4.94 14.31 12.48
C TRP A 84 3.88 15.19 13.17
N PRO A 85 4.25 15.92 14.23
CA PRO A 85 3.31 16.68 15.06
C PRO A 85 2.40 17.67 14.31
N PRO A 86 2.80 18.30 13.18
CA PRO A 86 1.91 19.15 12.41
C PRO A 86 0.80 18.42 11.65
N ALA A 87 0.83 17.09 11.54
CA ALA A 87 -0.17 16.34 10.78
C ALA A 87 -1.59 16.60 11.29
N ARG A 88 -2.48 17.03 10.41
CA ARG A 88 -3.92 17.18 10.62
C ARG A 88 -4.70 16.18 9.77
N SER A 89 -4.26 15.96 8.54
CA SER A 89 -4.88 15.00 7.63
C SER A 89 -3.83 14.11 6.96
N VAL A 90 -4.26 12.90 6.62
CA VAL A 90 -3.52 11.94 5.81
C VAL A 90 -4.29 11.71 4.52
N ILE A 91 -3.68 12.07 3.39
CA ILE A 91 -4.23 11.86 2.05
C ILE A 91 -3.65 10.55 1.53
N VAL A 92 -4.51 9.63 1.11
CA VAL A 92 -4.11 8.31 0.60
C VAL A 92 -4.44 8.21 -0.87
N LEU A 93 -3.45 7.86 -1.67
CA LEU A 93 -3.58 7.65 -3.11
C LEU A 93 -3.45 6.16 -3.43
N GLY A 94 -4.34 5.64 -4.28
CA GLY A 94 -4.31 4.27 -4.76
C GLY A 94 -4.06 4.21 -6.26
N VAL A 95 -3.26 3.22 -6.69
CA VAL A 95 -3.04 2.89 -8.11
C VAL A 95 -3.37 1.44 -8.34
N GLU A 96 -4.21 1.18 -9.34
CA GLU A 96 -4.63 -0.16 -9.76
C GLU A 96 -3.43 -1.04 -10.14
N MET A 97 -3.54 -2.31 -9.79
CA MET A 97 -2.70 -3.39 -10.31
C MET A 97 -3.56 -4.21 -11.29
N PRO A 98 -3.49 -3.98 -12.62
CA PRO A 98 -4.38 -4.60 -13.60
C PRO A 98 -4.47 -6.11 -13.47
N LEU A 99 -5.68 -6.62 -13.32
CA LEU A 99 -5.95 -8.04 -13.05
C LEU A 99 -5.25 -9.01 -14.00
N PRO A 100 -5.22 -8.80 -15.34
CA PRO A 100 -4.53 -9.73 -16.26
C PRO A 100 -3.04 -9.89 -15.95
N ILE A 101 -2.39 -8.84 -15.45
CA ILE A 101 -0.96 -8.90 -15.09
C ILE A 101 -0.81 -9.54 -13.71
N VAL A 102 -1.68 -9.22 -12.74
CA VAL A 102 -1.69 -9.87 -11.42
C VAL A 102 -1.91 -11.38 -11.55
N GLU A 103 -2.72 -11.84 -12.49
CA GLU A 103 -2.94 -13.26 -12.78
C GLU A 103 -1.64 -14.03 -13.11
N THR A 104 -0.60 -13.34 -13.59
CA THR A 104 0.70 -13.97 -13.92
C THR A 104 1.60 -14.22 -12.71
N THR A 105 1.21 -13.77 -11.52
CA THR A 105 2.07 -13.91 -10.32
C THR A 105 2.21 -15.37 -9.87
N PRO A 106 3.39 -15.79 -9.38
CA PRO A 106 4.65 -15.05 -9.36
C PRO A 106 5.36 -15.06 -10.73
N SER A 107 5.71 -13.88 -11.24
CA SER A 107 6.38 -13.74 -12.54
C SER A 107 7.18 -12.44 -12.65
N ILE A 108 8.09 -12.38 -13.63
CA ILE A 108 8.80 -11.15 -13.97
C ILE A 108 7.83 -10.04 -14.43
N VAL A 109 6.74 -10.39 -15.09
CA VAL A 109 5.73 -9.43 -15.56
C VAL A 109 4.98 -8.81 -14.40
N HIS A 110 4.60 -9.60 -13.38
CA HIS A 110 4.02 -9.08 -12.15
C HIS A 110 5.02 -8.23 -11.36
N MET A 111 6.30 -8.63 -11.33
CA MET A 111 7.34 -7.83 -10.68
C MET A 111 7.47 -6.44 -11.33
N GLU A 112 7.47 -6.36 -12.67
CA GLU A 112 7.56 -5.07 -13.36
C GLU A 112 6.29 -4.22 -13.20
N LEU A 113 5.12 -4.85 -13.14
CA LEU A 113 3.88 -4.16 -12.76
C LEU A 113 4.02 -3.53 -11.36
N TYR A 114 4.45 -4.31 -10.38
CA TYR A 114 4.66 -3.83 -9.01
C TYR A 114 5.62 -2.63 -8.97
N ARG A 115 6.74 -2.72 -9.68
CA ARG A 115 7.73 -1.63 -9.76
C ARG A 115 7.15 -0.40 -10.44
N THR A 116 6.37 -0.59 -11.50
CA THR A 116 5.76 0.51 -12.25
C THR A 116 4.68 1.22 -11.43
N ALA A 117 3.80 0.48 -10.75
CA ALA A 117 2.83 1.04 -9.83
C ALA A 117 3.51 1.83 -8.69
N ASN A 118 4.61 1.30 -8.15
CA ASN A 118 5.40 2.00 -7.13
C ASN A 118 5.99 3.31 -7.64
N ARG A 119 6.61 3.33 -8.83
CA ARG A 119 7.12 4.58 -9.44
C ARG A 119 6.01 5.60 -9.69
N LYS A 120 4.83 5.14 -10.11
CA LYS A 120 3.67 6.01 -10.30
C LYS A 120 3.22 6.62 -8.98
N LEU A 121 3.14 5.83 -7.90
CA LEU A 121 2.80 6.31 -6.56
C LEU A 121 3.81 7.32 -6.03
N ASP A 122 5.11 7.08 -6.23
CA ASP A 122 6.16 8.03 -5.83
C ASP A 122 6.00 9.38 -6.54
N ALA A 123 5.75 9.36 -7.86
CA ALA A 123 5.52 10.58 -8.65
C ALA A 123 4.27 11.33 -8.17
N LEU A 124 3.15 10.62 -7.98
CA LEU A 124 1.89 11.20 -7.49
C LEU A 124 2.07 11.84 -6.10
N ALA A 125 2.70 11.14 -5.16
CA ALA A 125 2.94 11.63 -3.81
C ALA A 125 3.87 12.85 -3.80
N TYR A 126 4.93 12.84 -4.61
CA TYR A 126 5.83 13.95 -4.77
C TYR A 126 5.13 15.19 -5.34
N ASP A 127 4.35 15.04 -6.42
CA ASP A 127 3.67 16.15 -7.07
C ASP A 127 2.58 16.75 -6.18
N LEU A 128 1.81 15.91 -5.47
CA LEU A 128 0.82 16.36 -4.49
C LEU A 128 1.51 17.13 -3.35
N THR A 129 2.59 16.58 -2.79
CA THR A 129 3.36 17.23 -1.73
C THR A 129 3.88 18.59 -2.17
N ARG A 130 4.43 18.70 -3.40
CA ARG A 130 4.86 19.98 -3.98
C ARG A 130 3.71 20.98 -4.12
N MET A 131 2.57 20.52 -4.62
CA MET A 131 1.38 21.37 -4.77
C MET A 131 0.95 21.94 -3.42
N LEU A 132 0.81 21.10 -2.40
CA LEU A 132 0.39 21.50 -1.06
C LEU A 132 1.38 22.48 -0.43
N ASN A 133 2.67 22.20 -0.48
CA ASN A 133 3.70 23.10 0.05
C ASN A 133 3.70 24.47 -0.66
N ARG A 134 3.47 24.54 -1.97
CA ARG A 134 3.32 25.79 -2.71
C ARG A 134 2.07 26.59 -2.33
N LEU A 135 1.05 25.89 -1.84
CA LEU A 135 -0.15 26.50 -1.28
C LEU A 135 0.03 26.88 0.21
N GLY A 136 1.24 26.70 0.77
CA GLY A 136 1.54 26.98 2.16
C GLY A 136 1.00 25.94 3.14
N GLN A 137 0.57 24.80 2.64
CA GLN A 137 0.15 23.66 3.44
C GLN A 137 1.32 22.71 3.63
N ALA A 138 2.02 22.82 4.76
CA ALA A 138 3.16 21.96 5.05
C ALA A 138 2.77 20.48 4.87
N SER A 139 3.53 19.75 4.08
CA SER A 139 3.22 18.38 3.71
C SER A 139 4.47 17.59 3.36
N PHE A 140 4.45 16.29 3.63
CA PHE A 140 5.44 15.33 3.15
C PHE A 140 4.77 13.97 2.91
N PHE A 141 5.42 13.07 2.18
CA PHE A 141 4.91 11.72 1.94
C PHE A 141 5.81 10.66 2.56
N PHE A 142 5.18 9.56 3.00
CA PHE A 142 5.90 8.34 3.32
C PHE A 142 6.18 7.55 2.03
N PRO A 143 7.37 6.92 1.92
CA PRO A 143 7.64 6.00 0.82
C PRO A 143 6.57 4.89 0.75
N ARG A 144 6.15 4.50 -0.47
CA ARG A 144 5.16 3.43 -0.70
C ARG A 144 5.53 2.08 -0.08
N ASP A 145 6.81 1.82 0.18
CA ASP A 145 7.30 0.71 0.98
C ASP A 145 7.83 1.29 2.30
N GLY A 146 7.19 0.97 3.41
CA GLY A 146 7.51 1.52 4.72
C GLY A 146 8.74 0.89 5.39
N PHE A 147 9.59 0.17 4.64
CA PHE A 147 10.79 -0.50 5.11
C PHE A 147 11.93 -0.36 4.11
N SER A 148 13.18 -0.38 4.60
CA SER A 148 14.37 -0.17 3.78
C SER A 148 14.80 -1.44 3.00
N SER A 149 14.53 -2.63 3.53
CA SER A 149 14.89 -3.90 2.92
C SER A 149 14.10 -5.06 3.53
N LEU A 150 14.04 -6.22 2.85
CA LEU A 150 13.46 -7.45 3.41
C LEU A 150 14.19 -7.90 4.69
N LYS A 151 15.51 -7.68 4.78
CA LYS A 151 16.27 -7.95 5.99
C LYS A 151 15.80 -7.09 7.16
N ALA A 152 15.65 -5.78 6.97
CA ALA A 152 15.15 -4.89 8.00
C ALA A 152 13.74 -5.28 8.46
N LEU A 153 12.88 -5.72 7.54
CA LEU A 153 11.53 -6.20 7.86
C LEU A 153 11.56 -7.55 8.60
N ARG A 154 12.56 -8.42 8.36
CA ARG A 154 12.77 -9.65 9.12
C ARG A 154 13.19 -9.37 10.56
N ASP A 155 14.11 -8.43 10.76
CA ASP A 155 14.62 -8.06 12.07
C ASP A 155 13.56 -7.31 12.89
N ARG A 156 12.76 -6.48 12.22
CA ARG A 156 11.64 -5.72 12.79
C ARG A 156 10.45 -5.73 11.84
N PRO A 157 9.45 -6.61 12.03
CA PRO A 157 8.33 -6.80 11.09
C PRO A 157 7.28 -5.68 11.17
N LEU A 158 7.73 -4.44 11.23
CA LEU A 158 6.91 -3.23 11.28
C LEU A 158 7.43 -2.22 10.25
N ALA A 159 6.51 -1.71 9.44
CA ALA A 159 6.79 -0.58 8.58
C ALA A 159 6.76 0.73 9.39
N ALA A 160 7.52 1.74 8.95
CA ALA A 160 7.51 3.06 9.57
C ALA A 160 6.12 3.71 9.53
N PHE A 161 5.30 3.39 8.53
CA PHE A 161 3.91 3.78 8.43
C PHE A 161 3.11 2.77 7.61
N SER A 162 1.88 2.46 8.04
CA SER A 162 0.99 1.50 7.38
C SER A 162 0.04 2.18 6.40
N HIS A 163 0.34 2.11 5.10
CA HIS A 163 -0.56 2.60 4.05
C HIS A 163 -1.89 1.82 4.00
N VAL A 164 -1.90 0.55 4.42
CA VAL A 164 -3.13 -0.28 4.52
C VAL A 164 -4.06 0.30 5.58
N MET A 165 -3.54 0.63 6.76
CA MET A 165 -4.32 1.26 7.82
C MET A 165 -4.78 2.67 7.41
N ALA A 166 -3.90 3.44 6.76
CA ALA A 166 -4.26 4.76 6.25
C ALA A 166 -5.40 4.69 5.24
N ALA A 167 -5.35 3.75 4.29
CA ALA A 167 -6.41 3.56 3.30
C ALA A 167 -7.73 3.07 3.93
N TYR A 168 -7.65 2.24 4.98
CA TYR A 168 -8.83 1.85 5.78
C TYR A 168 -9.46 3.09 6.46
N TYR A 169 -8.66 3.89 7.15
CA TYR A 169 -9.14 5.10 7.83
C TYR A 169 -9.62 6.18 6.85
N ALA A 170 -9.12 6.20 5.62
CA ALA A 170 -9.55 7.10 4.55
C ALA A 170 -10.77 6.60 3.76
N GLY A 171 -11.44 5.53 4.22
CA GLY A 171 -12.67 5.02 3.61
C GLY A 171 -12.48 4.31 2.26
N LEU A 172 -11.25 3.96 1.87
CA LEU A 172 -10.98 3.34 0.56
C LEU A 172 -11.32 1.84 0.51
N GLY A 173 -11.53 1.20 1.66
CA GLY A 173 -11.82 -0.21 1.71
C GLY A 173 -11.80 -0.78 3.12
N THR A 174 -11.88 -2.11 3.23
CA THR A 174 -11.79 -2.86 4.49
C THR A 174 -10.64 -3.87 4.46
N ILE A 175 -10.09 -4.20 5.62
CA ILE A 175 -8.95 -5.13 5.72
C ILE A 175 -9.49 -6.56 5.68
N GLY A 176 -9.07 -7.34 4.67
CA GLY A 176 -9.46 -8.73 4.52
C GLY A 176 -8.61 -9.72 5.34
N ALA A 177 -8.98 -11.00 5.28
CA ALA A 177 -8.28 -12.08 5.99
C ALA A 177 -6.78 -12.17 5.65
N SER A 178 -6.37 -11.70 4.48
CA SER A 178 -4.98 -11.66 4.00
C SER A 178 -4.18 -10.44 4.45
N HIS A 179 -4.70 -9.61 5.34
CA HIS A 179 -4.14 -8.30 5.72
C HIS A 179 -4.03 -7.28 4.58
N CYS A 180 -4.48 -7.61 3.38
CA CYS A 180 -4.61 -6.64 2.29
C CYS A 180 -5.85 -5.77 2.50
N LEU A 181 -5.77 -4.49 2.13
CA LEU A 181 -6.97 -3.68 1.97
C LEU A 181 -7.74 -4.19 0.74
N LEU A 182 -9.03 -4.37 0.90
CA LEU A 182 -9.96 -4.71 -0.16
C LEU A 182 -10.75 -3.46 -0.52
N THR A 183 -10.66 -3.01 -1.76
CA THR A 183 -11.47 -1.90 -2.28
C THR A 183 -12.68 -2.45 -3.03
N PRO A 184 -13.80 -1.70 -3.11
CA PRO A 184 -14.96 -2.13 -3.91
C PRO A 184 -14.62 -2.32 -5.40
N GLU A 185 -13.74 -1.47 -5.93
CA GLU A 185 -13.38 -1.45 -7.37
C GLU A 185 -12.43 -2.58 -7.72
N PHE A 186 -11.31 -2.69 -7.01
CA PHE A 186 -10.16 -3.54 -7.39
C PHE A 186 -9.91 -4.69 -6.40
N GLY A 187 -10.72 -4.82 -5.34
CA GLY A 187 -10.37 -5.74 -4.25
C GLY A 187 -8.96 -5.42 -3.72
N PRO A 188 -8.08 -6.42 -3.54
CA PRO A 188 -6.71 -6.18 -3.06
C PRO A 188 -5.71 -5.80 -4.19
N ARG A 189 -6.17 -5.61 -5.43
CA ARG A 189 -5.32 -5.31 -6.60
C ARG A 189 -5.08 -3.81 -6.75
N VAL A 190 -4.59 -3.20 -5.68
CA VAL A 190 -4.27 -1.77 -5.61
C VAL A 190 -3.05 -1.57 -4.70
N ARG A 191 -2.22 -0.60 -5.05
CA ARG A 191 -1.08 -0.15 -4.22
C ARG A 191 -1.37 1.25 -3.72
N PHE A 192 -0.88 1.55 -2.52
CA PHE A 192 -1.14 2.82 -1.85
C PHE A 192 0.13 3.59 -1.50
N VAL A 193 0.00 4.91 -1.43
CA VAL A 193 0.96 5.84 -0.83
C VAL A 193 0.20 6.86 0.01
N SER A 194 0.83 7.44 1.02
CA SER A 194 0.20 8.41 1.91
C SER A 194 1.00 9.69 1.99
N VAL A 195 0.30 10.82 1.93
CA VAL A 195 0.82 12.17 2.11
C VAL A 195 0.24 12.76 3.39
N PHE A 196 1.11 13.18 4.29
CA PHE A 196 0.72 13.90 5.51
C PHE A 196 0.68 15.38 5.22
N THR A 197 -0.33 16.06 5.75
CA THR A 197 -0.47 17.52 5.60
C THR A 197 -0.90 18.19 6.90
N ALA A 198 -0.43 19.41 7.11
CA ALA A 198 -0.90 20.28 8.19
C ALA A 198 -2.26 20.93 7.86
N ALA A 199 -2.76 20.77 6.63
CA ALA A 199 -4.12 21.20 6.29
C ALA A 199 -5.14 20.34 7.03
N ASP A 200 -6.15 21.00 7.62
CA ASP A 200 -7.31 20.34 8.20
C ASP A 200 -8.36 20.17 7.10
N LEU A 201 -8.42 18.96 6.55
CA LEU A 201 -9.27 18.63 5.40
C LEU A 201 -10.52 17.88 5.86
N PRO A 202 -11.70 18.14 5.25
CA PRO A 202 -12.88 17.32 5.48
C PRO A 202 -12.58 15.85 5.23
N PRO A 203 -12.75 14.96 6.21
CA PRO A 203 -12.41 13.55 6.08
C PRO A 203 -13.42 12.80 5.21
N ASP A 204 -12.97 11.63 4.71
CA ASP A 204 -13.87 10.60 4.19
C ASP A 204 -14.18 9.59 5.29
N GLU A 205 -15.40 9.03 5.27
CA GLU A 205 -15.83 8.07 6.29
C GLU A 205 -15.37 6.64 5.95
N PRO A 206 -14.92 5.85 6.93
CA PRO A 206 -14.65 4.43 6.75
C PRO A 206 -15.88 3.68 6.22
N LEU A 207 -15.66 2.63 5.44
CA LEU A 207 -16.74 1.76 5.00
C LEU A 207 -17.36 1.02 6.20
N GLY A 208 -18.68 0.99 6.25
CA GLY A 208 -19.43 0.36 7.35
C GLY A 208 -19.52 -1.17 7.28
N GLU A 209 -19.24 -1.77 6.10
CA GLU A 209 -19.39 -3.20 5.86
C GLU A 209 -18.09 -3.82 5.37
N ASP A 210 -17.77 -5.01 5.89
CA ASP A 210 -16.61 -5.77 5.46
C ASP A 210 -16.79 -6.29 4.03
N LEU A 211 -15.80 -6.01 3.17
CA LEU A 211 -15.78 -6.53 1.80
C LEU A 211 -15.30 -7.98 1.71
N CYS A 212 -14.63 -8.49 2.75
CA CYS A 212 -14.11 -9.85 2.78
C CYS A 212 -15.23 -10.88 2.97
N ILE A 213 -15.48 -11.69 1.95
CA ILE A 213 -16.50 -12.77 1.97
C ILE A 213 -16.01 -14.05 2.66
N ARG A 214 -14.88 -14.03 3.34
CA ARG A 214 -14.30 -15.14 4.13
C ARG A 214 -14.19 -16.47 3.36
N CYS A 215 -13.92 -16.44 2.05
CA CYS A 215 -13.87 -17.62 1.17
C CYS A 215 -12.67 -18.56 1.41
N GLY A 216 -11.69 -18.17 2.21
CA GLY A 216 -10.50 -18.96 2.55
C GLY A 216 -9.40 -19.03 1.50
N ALA A 217 -9.64 -18.62 0.25
CA ALA A 217 -8.70 -18.83 -0.85
C ALA A 217 -7.29 -18.26 -0.62
N CYS A 218 -7.18 -17.12 0.08
CA CYS A 218 -5.89 -16.50 0.39
C CYS A 218 -5.05 -17.35 1.35
N ALA A 219 -5.67 -18.07 2.27
CA ALA A 219 -5.01 -19.01 3.18
C ALA A 219 -4.67 -20.33 2.46
N GLU A 220 -5.66 -20.92 1.79
CA GLU A 220 -5.51 -22.21 1.08
C GLU A 220 -4.46 -22.18 -0.02
N CYS A 221 -4.34 -21.07 -0.75
CA CYS A 221 -3.40 -20.91 -1.86
C CYS A 221 -2.06 -20.29 -1.43
N CYS A 222 -1.86 -19.98 -0.14
CA CYS A 222 -0.60 -19.41 0.33
C CYS A 222 0.53 -20.46 0.29
N PRO A 223 1.62 -20.27 -0.48
CA PRO A 223 2.66 -21.28 -0.64
C PRO A 223 3.48 -21.53 0.63
N LYS A 224 3.38 -20.66 1.63
CA LYS A 224 4.07 -20.78 2.93
C LYS A 224 3.11 -20.90 4.10
N ASN A 225 1.80 -21.09 3.85
CA ASN A 225 0.74 -21.16 4.87
C ASN A 225 0.79 -20.00 5.88
N ALA A 226 1.19 -18.82 5.41
CA ALA A 226 1.40 -17.64 6.25
C ALA A 226 0.09 -16.99 6.76
N ILE A 227 -1.07 -17.46 6.33
CA ILE A 227 -2.37 -16.88 6.69
C ILE A 227 -3.21 -17.96 7.35
N THR A 228 -3.63 -17.72 8.60
CA THR A 228 -4.56 -18.59 9.33
C THR A 228 -5.87 -17.84 9.53
N LEU A 229 -6.98 -18.45 9.08
CA LEU A 229 -8.29 -17.85 9.24
C LEU A 229 -8.75 -17.92 10.71
N ARG A 230 -9.54 -16.93 11.12
CA ARG A 230 -10.14 -16.87 12.46
C ARG A 230 -11.66 -16.91 12.33
N GLU A 231 -12.32 -17.55 13.28
CA GLU A 231 -13.79 -17.59 13.34
C GLU A 231 -14.37 -16.32 13.93
N ASP A 232 -13.67 -15.75 14.92
CA ASP A 232 -14.08 -14.61 15.72
C ASP A 232 -13.90 -13.25 15.02
N ARG A 233 -13.12 -13.19 13.94
CA ARG A 233 -12.82 -11.94 13.20
C ARG A 233 -12.53 -12.18 11.72
N VAL A 234 -12.65 -11.10 10.92
CA VAL A 234 -12.36 -11.13 9.47
C VAL A 234 -10.87 -11.24 9.19
N VAL A 235 -10.06 -10.43 9.87
CA VAL A 235 -8.61 -10.40 9.67
C VAL A 235 -7.99 -11.66 10.28
N GLY A 236 -7.30 -12.46 9.45
CA GLY A 236 -6.63 -13.67 9.87
C GLY A 236 -5.42 -13.42 10.75
N ASP A 237 -4.82 -14.48 11.31
CA ASP A 237 -3.48 -14.40 11.85
C ASP A 237 -2.48 -14.45 10.68
N TYR A 238 -1.37 -13.73 10.81
CA TYR A 238 -0.41 -13.59 9.73
C TYR A 238 1.02 -13.84 10.20
N ASP A 239 1.60 -14.92 9.71
CA ASP A 239 3.01 -15.23 9.91
C ASP A 239 3.87 -14.41 8.92
N VAL A 240 4.39 -13.29 9.41
CA VAL A 240 5.25 -12.40 8.63
C VAL A 240 6.54 -13.09 8.20
N GLN A 241 7.12 -13.95 9.05
CA GLN A 241 8.38 -14.63 8.76
C GLN A 241 8.22 -15.64 7.62
N ALA A 242 7.16 -16.46 7.65
CA ALA A 242 6.86 -17.38 6.56
C ALA A 242 6.62 -16.64 5.23
N CYS A 243 5.93 -15.50 5.25
CA CYS A 243 5.75 -14.67 4.07
C CYS A 243 7.08 -14.06 3.57
N LEU A 244 7.96 -13.61 4.47
CA LEU A 244 9.27 -13.07 4.13
C LEU A 244 10.20 -14.13 3.50
N GLU A 245 10.16 -15.37 3.94
CA GLU A 245 10.90 -16.48 3.29
C GLU A 245 10.52 -16.60 1.81
N MET A 246 9.22 -16.56 1.50
CA MET A 246 8.77 -16.57 0.11
C MET A 246 9.21 -15.33 -0.65
N ALA A 247 9.18 -14.17 -0.03
CA ALA A 247 9.64 -12.92 -0.64
C ALA A 247 11.13 -12.98 -1.00
N GLU A 248 11.98 -13.50 -0.13
CA GLU A 248 13.42 -13.67 -0.38
C GLU A 248 13.69 -14.68 -1.48
N GLU A 249 12.98 -15.82 -1.48
CA GLU A 249 13.07 -16.82 -2.53
C GLU A 249 12.74 -16.22 -3.90
N LEU A 250 11.63 -15.52 -4.00
CA LEU A 250 11.21 -14.85 -5.24
C LEU A 250 12.13 -13.70 -5.64
N THR A 251 12.75 -13.01 -4.68
CA THR A 251 13.76 -11.97 -4.99
C THR A 251 14.96 -12.59 -5.71
N ARG A 252 15.46 -13.74 -5.24
CA ARG A 252 16.52 -14.47 -5.93
C ARG A 252 16.11 -14.91 -7.35
N ARG A 253 14.85 -15.26 -7.54
CA ARG A 253 14.27 -15.65 -8.84
C ARG A 253 13.81 -14.47 -9.71
N ARG A 254 13.97 -13.23 -9.25
CA ARG A 254 13.50 -12.00 -9.93
C ARG A 254 11.99 -12.01 -10.22
N CYS A 255 11.20 -12.48 -9.26
CA CYS A 255 9.74 -12.58 -9.36
C CYS A 255 9.02 -11.97 -8.13
N TYR A 256 9.72 -11.23 -7.27
CA TYR A 256 9.15 -10.51 -6.11
C TYR A 256 8.26 -9.33 -6.57
N PRO A 257 7.12 -9.09 -5.92
CA PRO A 257 6.53 -9.79 -4.76
C PRO A 257 5.75 -11.06 -5.14
N CYS A 258 5.41 -11.88 -4.13
CA CYS A 258 4.59 -13.08 -4.31
C CYS A 258 3.22 -12.76 -4.92
N GLY A 259 2.42 -11.90 -4.25
CA GLY A 259 1.11 -11.45 -4.76
C GLY A 259 0.02 -12.53 -4.89
N ILE A 260 0.21 -13.76 -4.42
CA ILE A 260 -0.79 -14.84 -4.57
C ILE A 260 -2.08 -14.51 -3.81
N CYS A 261 -2.01 -14.00 -2.57
CA CYS A 261 -3.20 -13.60 -1.82
C CYS A 261 -3.99 -12.47 -2.53
N THR A 262 -3.30 -11.58 -3.26
CA THR A 262 -3.91 -10.54 -4.09
C THR A 262 -4.57 -11.14 -5.34
N LYS A 263 -3.89 -12.08 -6.02
CA LYS A 263 -4.37 -12.78 -7.22
C LYS A 263 -5.66 -13.55 -6.95
N VAL A 264 -5.68 -14.38 -5.90
CA VAL A 264 -6.77 -15.35 -5.67
C VAL A 264 -8.03 -14.73 -5.07
N CYS A 265 -7.97 -13.49 -4.58
CA CYS A 265 -9.11 -12.84 -3.95
C CYS A 265 -10.22 -12.53 -4.96
N PRO A 266 -11.46 -13.02 -4.74
CA PRO A 266 -12.57 -12.80 -5.66
C PRO A 266 -13.22 -11.42 -5.55
N VAL A 267 -12.86 -10.63 -4.53
CA VAL A 267 -13.43 -9.30 -4.28
C VAL A 267 -12.89 -8.30 -5.31
N GLY A 268 -13.76 -7.39 -5.74
CA GLY A 268 -13.46 -6.29 -6.67
C GLY A 268 -14.33 -6.33 -7.93
N LYS A 269 -14.80 -5.15 -8.37
CA LYS A 269 -15.60 -4.99 -9.60
C LYS A 269 -14.81 -5.32 -10.86
N ASP A 270 -13.47 -5.16 -10.84
CA ASP A 270 -12.55 -5.52 -11.91
C ASP A 270 -12.68 -6.99 -12.34
N ARG A 271 -13.01 -7.90 -11.41
CA ARG A 271 -13.30 -9.31 -11.72
C ARG A 271 -14.44 -9.49 -12.73
N LYS A 272 -15.43 -8.59 -12.71
CA LYS A 272 -16.59 -8.65 -13.60
C LYS A 272 -16.24 -8.27 -15.04
N LEU A 273 -15.23 -7.44 -15.25
CA LEU A 273 -14.78 -7.01 -16.57
C LEU A 273 -14.30 -8.21 -17.41
N TYR A 274 -13.68 -9.18 -16.78
CA TYR A 274 -13.10 -10.35 -17.47
C TYR A 274 -14.02 -11.56 -17.49
N ARG A 275 -15.26 -11.45 -17.00
CA ARG A 275 -16.30 -12.50 -17.01
C ARG A 275 -15.82 -13.88 -16.53
N GLN A 276 -14.80 -13.92 -15.70
CA GLN A 276 -14.21 -15.17 -15.20
C GLN A 276 -15.17 -15.90 -14.27
N LYS A 277 -15.49 -17.15 -14.60
CA LYS A 277 -16.30 -18.05 -13.77
C LYS A 277 -15.42 -19.08 -13.07
N GLY A 278 -15.82 -19.52 -11.88
CA GLY A 278 -15.13 -20.60 -11.16
C GLY A 278 -13.70 -20.29 -10.73
N ILE A 279 -13.36 -19.03 -10.54
CA ILE A 279 -12.01 -18.56 -10.23
C ILE A 279 -11.38 -19.25 -9.02
N LEU A 280 -12.15 -19.52 -7.96
CA LEU A 280 -11.63 -20.21 -6.78
C LEU A 280 -11.22 -21.66 -7.10
N LYS A 281 -12.01 -22.38 -7.90
CA LYS A 281 -11.66 -23.74 -8.34
C LYS A 281 -10.39 -23.74 -9.17
N LYS A 282 -10.24 -22.75 -10.09
CA LYS A 282 -9.04 -22.56 -10.92
C LYS A 282 -7.80 -22.38 -10.04
N TYR A 283 -7.85 -21.47 -9.08
CA TYR A 283 -6.68 -21.17 -8.23
C TYR A 283 -6.33 -22.30 -7.27
N ARG A 284 -7.32 -23.01 -6.74
CA ARG A 284 -7.08 -24.20 -5.91
C ARG A 284 -6.41 -25.32 -6.72
N LYS A 285 -6.83 -25.53 -7.99
CA LYS A 285 -6.16 -26.47 -8.90
C LYS A 285 -4.71 -26.08 -9.15
N GLU A 286 -4.45 -24.79 -9.46
CA GLU A 286 -3.10 -24.24 -9.65
C GLU A 286 -2.22 -24.41 -8.40
N ALA A 287 -2.72 -24.01 -7.23
CA ALA A 287 -1.97 -24.13 -5.98
C ALA A 287 -1.59 -25.59 -5.67
N LYS A 288 -2.51 -26.53 -5.90
CA LYS A 288 -2.27 -27.97 -5.72
C LYS A 288 -1.19 -28.49 -6.70
N ALA A 289 -1.22 -28.08 -7.96
CA ALA A 289 -0.23 -28.49 -8.94
C ALA A 289 1.16 -27.95 -8.60
N LEU A 290 1.26 -26.66 -8.25
CA LEU A 290 2.54 -26.04 -7.87
C LEU A 290 3.10 -26.54 -6.53
N ALA A 291 2.25 -27.02 -5.63
CA ALA A 291 2.70 -27.68 -4.40
C ALA A 291 3.33 -29.06 -4.67
N ALA A 292 2.85 -29.77 -5.71
CA ALA A 292 3.39 -31.05 -6.14
C ALA A 292 4.63 -30.89 -7.02
N ASP A 293 4.64 -29.92 -7.93
CA ASP A 293 5.75 -29.58 -8.83
C ASP A 293 5.83 -28.05 -9.01
N PRO A 294 6.78 -27.37 -8.35
CA PRO A 294 6.97 -25.93 -8.49
C PRO A 294 7.30 -25.45 -9.92
N ASP A 295 7.78 -26.35 -10.76
CA ASP A 295 8.12 -26.10 -12.15
C ASP A 295 7.09 -26.67 -13.15
N ASP A 296 5.88 -26.99 -12.67
CA ASP A 296 4.78 -27.53 -13.49
C ASP A 296 4.67 -26.78 -14.81
N PRO A 297 4.75 -27.48 -15.98
CA PRO A 297 4.76 -26.85 -17.30
C PRO A 297 3.51 -26.04 -17.60
N GLU A 298 2.37 -26.37 -16.99
CA GLU A 298 1.11 -25.66 -17.17
C GLU A 298 1.14 -24.29 -16.48
N TYR A 299 1.88 -24.15 -15.36
CA TYR A 299 1.87 -22.99 -14.48
C TYR A 299 3.19 -22.20 -14.44
N ARG A 300 4.18 -22.52 -15.27
CA ARG A 300 5.39 -21.70 -15.43
C ARG A 300 5.03 -20.27 -15.87
N SER A 301 5.77 -19.27 -15.39
CA SER A 301 5.43 -17.86 -15.55
C SER A 301 5.12 -17.44 -16.99
N TRP A 302 5.91 -17.90 -17.99
CA TRP A 302 5.66 -17.57 -19.39
C TRP A 302 4.46 -18.34 -20.00
N THR A 303 4.09 -19.50 -19.48
CA THR A 303 2.85 -20.21 -19.83
C THR A 303 1.64 -19.49 -19.23
N HIS A 304 1.75 -18.99 -18.02
CA HIS A 304 0.74 -18.14 -17.39
C HIS A 304 0.43 -16.91 -18.25
N ILE A 305 1.45 -16.20 -18.72
CA ILE A 305 1.26 -15.02 -19.58
C ILE A 305 0.40 -15.33 -20.80
N ARG A 306 0.51 -16.53 -21.38
CA ARG A 306 -0.30 -16.95 -22.54
C ARG A 306 -1.75 -17.30 -22.20
N ARG A 307 -2.01 -17.75 -20.98
CA ARG A 307 -3.33 -18.29 -20.55
C ARG A 307 -4.13 -17.32 -19.72
N HIS A 308 -3.48 -16.45 -18.98
CA HIS A 308 -4.11 -15.51 -18.09
C HIS A 308 -4.25 -14.13 -18.74
N GLY A 309 -5.32 -13.42 -18.38
CA GLY A 309 -5.64 -12.12 -18.97
C GLY A 309 -6.44 -12.19 -20.26
N THR A 310 -6.80 -13.39 -20.73
CA THR A 310 -7.80 -13.58 -21.80
C THR A 310 -9.11 -14.07 -21.20
N PRO A 311 -10.26 -13.63 -21.75
CA PRO A 311 -11.58 -14.06 -21.32
C PRO A 311 -11.77 -15.57 -21.36
#